data_8be73328ad17af83b5d5cd996e496f19
#
_entry.id   8be73328ad17af83b5d5cd996e496f19
#
_cell.length_a   1.000
_cell.length_b   1.000
_cell.length_c   1.000
_cell.angle_alpha   90.00
_cell.angle_beta   90.00
_cell.angle_gamma   90.00
#
_symmetry.space_group_name_H-M   'P 1'
#
loop_
_entity.id
_entity.type
_entity.pdbx_description
1 polymer ?
#
loop_
_entity_poly.entity_id
_entity_poly.type
_entity_poly.pdbx_seq_one_letter_code
_entity_poly.pdbx_strand_id
1 'polypeptide(L)'
;MMKKDIKIAILMTCHNRKEKTLQCVSTLCDALARYHVSASDGNIDAKLFLTDDGCTDGTAEAVGRECHTRNLQRTIVKGDGNLYWAGGMRLAWMMALKDEQSWNYYLLLNDDTLLQPDAFSMLFNAQRYCLDTYGCEGIVSGITSAIGDSSTMTYGGEVFVNKFTCRRRLLTPIGKPQLCDWAHANILFVPHQVVETQGILYKGYVHGQADLDYSYKARQRGIPVVVTAQICGTCNFDHPDVAAISKLLCAMTFSERRNYLKHPLHSDADYLLMTRRCMPQKYPLTWLFRKIHLYLPHFYYWLHKKR
;
A
#
# COMPACT_ATOMS: atom_id res chain seq x y z
N MET A 1 15.61 -20.93 26.40
CA MET A 1 14.51 -19.94 26.38
C MET A 1 13.61 -20.31 25.21
N MET A 2 12.30 -20.52 25.43
CA MET A 2 11.35 -20.70 24.33
C MET A 2 11.34 -19.40 23.52
N LYS A 3 11.57 -19.48 22.20
CA LYS A 3 11.47 -18.33 21.29
C LYS A 3 10.00 -17.90 21.27
N LYS A 4 9.77 -16.60 21.44
CA LYS A 4 8.42 -16.04 21.43
C LYS A 4 7.97 -15.91 19.98
N ASP A 5 6.79 -16.45 19.65
CA ASP A 5 6.22 -16.30 18.32
C ASP A 5 5.97 -14.82 18.00
N ILE A 6 6.29 -14.46 16.77
CA ILE A 6 6.06 -13.11 16.23
C ILE A 6 4.65 -13.04 15.69
N LYS A 7 3.82 -12.16 16.22
CA LYS A 7 2.41 -12.01 15.85
C LYS A 7 2.20 -10.97 14.79
N ILE A 8 1.62 -11.34 13.64
CA ILE A 8 1.40 -10.44 12.49
C ILE A 8 -0.07 -10.40 12.12
N ALA A 9 -0.68 -9.21 12.19
CA ALA A 9 -1.98 -8.93 11.59
C ALA A 9 -1.79 -8.59 10.11
N ILE A 10 -2.33 -9.41 9.21
CA ILE A 10 -2.30 -9.17 7.77
C ILE A 10 -3.59 -8.45 7.38
N LEU A 11 -3.48 -7.26 6.80
CA LEU A 11 -4.60 -6.38 6.48
C LEU A 11 -4.79 -6.35 4.97
N MET A 12 -6.00 -6.67 4.52
CA MET A 12 -6.34 -6.73 3.10
C MET A 12 -7.75 -6.20 2.86
N THR A 13 -7.99 -5.63 1.68
CA THR A 13 -9.33 -5.29 1.20
C THR A 13 -9.49 -5.78 -0.22
N CYS A 14 -10.68 -6.28 -0.58
CA CYS A 14 -10.99 -6.76 -1.91
C CYS A 14 -12.36 -6.27 -2.40
N HIS A 15 -12.51 -6.17 -3.72
CA HIS A 15 -13.78 -5.87 -4.38
C HIS A 15 -13.83 -6.54 -5.76
N ASN A 16 -14.63 -7.63 -5.90
CA ASN A 16 -14.86 -8.34 -7.16
C ASN A 16 -13.58 -8.72 -7.92
N ARG A 17 -12.59 -9.32 -7.23
CA ARG A 17 -11.27 -9.70 -7.80
C ARG A 17 -10.83 -11.08 -7.35
N LYS A 18 -11.77 -12.04 -7.33
CA LYS A 18 -11.62 -13.38 -6.75
C LYS A 18 -10.31 -14.09 -7.12
N GLU A 19 -9.98 -14.17 -8.39
CA GLU A 19 -8.79 -14.90 -8.85
C GLU A 19 -7.50 -14.22 -8.36
N LYS A 20 -7.41 -12.89 -8.46
CA LYS A 20 -6.24 -12.12 -7.97
C LYS A 20 -6.09 -12.27 -6.46
N THR A 21 -7.20 -12.10 -5.72
CA THR A 21 -7.20 -12.22 -4.25
C THR A 21 -6.79 -13.63 -3.79
N LEU A 22 -7.27 -14.68 -4.47
CA LEU A 22 -6.86 -16.05 -4.16
C LEU A 22 -5.37 -16.29 -4.44
N GLN A 23 -4.84 -15.81 -5.56
CA GLN A 23 -3.42 -15.92 -5.87
C GLN A 23 -2.56 -15.19 -4.82
N CYS A 24 -2.98 -13.98 -4.40
CA CYS A 24 -2.32 -13.24 -3.34
C CYS A 24 -2.30 -14.04 -2.03
N VAL A 25 -3.45 -14.56 -1.58
CA VAL A 25 -3.55 -15.36 -0.35
C VAL A 25 -2.73 -16.66 -0.44
N SER A 26 -2.70 -17.30 -1.61
CA SER A 26 -1.89 -18.51 -1.81
C SER A 26 -0.40 -18.21 -1.64
N THR A 27 0.13 -17.16 -2.33
CA THR A 27 1.55 -16.78 -2.18
C THR A 27 1.90 -16.29 -0.78
N LEU A 28 0.96 -15.64 -0.09
CA LEU A 28 1.10 -15.27 1.32
C LEU A 28 1.30 -16.52 2.20
N CYS A 29 0.46 -17.55 2.02
CA CYS A 29 0.57 -18.79 2.78
C CYS A 29 1.90 -19.53 2.47
N ASP A 30 2.34 -19.52 1.20
CA ASP A 30 3.61 -20.11 0.80
C ASP A 30 4.80 -19.38 1.45
N ALA A 31 4.77 -18.05 1.50
CA ALA A 31 5.80 -17.25 2.13
C ALA A 31 5.85 -17.46 3.67
N LEU A 32 4.69 -17.60 4.33
CA LEU A 32 4.61 -17.96 5.75
C LEU A 32 5.20 -19.35 6.02
N ALA A 33 4.81 -20.34 5.22
CA ALA A 33 5.32 -21.71 5.34
C ALA A 33 6.84 -21.76 5.11
N ARG A 34 7.35 -21.03 4.12
CA ARG A 34 8.78 -20.92 3.83
C ARG A 34 9.56 -20.33 5.00
N TYR A 35 9.03 -19.26 5.61
CA TYR A 35 9.65 -18.62 6.77
C TYR A 35 9.75 -19.59 7.96
N HIS A 36 8.69 -20.36 8.27
CA HIS A 36 8.68 -21.33 9.36
C HIS A 36 9.77 -22.40 9.22
N VAL A 37 10.10 -22.82 8.00
CA VAL A 37 11.16 -23.80 7.73
C VAL A 37 12.55 -23.20 7.87
N SER A 38 12.72 -21.92 7.52
CA SER A 38 14.03 -21.28 7.42
C SER A 38 14.43 -20.44 8.65
N ALA A 39 13.46 -20.08 9.50
CA ALA A 39 13.70 -19.14 10.58
C ALA A 39 14.45 -19.76 11.77
N SER A 40 15.55 -19.12 12.14
CA SER A 40 16.23 -19.34 13.42
C SER A 40 15.60 -18.55 14.57
N ASP A 41 14.78 -17.54 14.28
CA ASP A 41 14.39 -16.48 15.23
C ASP A 41 12.98 -16.60 15.82
N GLY A 42 12.24 -17.68 15.56
CA GLY A 42 10.88 -17.94 16.03
C GLY A 42 9.89 -18.12 14.88
N ASN A 43 8.68 -18.58 15.18
CA ASN A 43 7.62 -18.75 14.20
C ASN A 43 6.80 -17.46 14.04
N ILE A 44 6.10 -17.32 12.91
CA ILE A 44 5.09 -16.29 12.72
C ILE A 44 3.73 -16.87 13.09
N ASP A 45 3.04 -16.23 14.02
CA ASP A 45 1.61 -16.43 14.27
C ASP A 45 0.86 -15.33 13.49
N ALA A 46 0.27 -15.70 12.36
CA ALA A 46 -0.37 -14.77 11.45
C ALA A 46 -1.89 -14.93 11.40
N LYS A 47 -2.60 -13.79 11.30
CA LYS A 47 -4.05 -13.77 11.07
C LYS A 47 -4.40 -12.76 9.98
N LEU A 48 -5.19 -13.19 9.02
CA LEU A 48 -5.72 -12.34 7.95
C LEU A 48 -6.98 -11.59 8.42
N PHE A 49 -6.97 -10.28 8.32
CA PHE A 49 -8.13 -9.39 8.44
C PHE A 49 -8.49 -8.88 7.05
N LEU A 50 -9.54 -9.45 6.47
CA LEU A 50 -10.00 -9.12 5.13
C LEU A 50 -11.26 -8.27 5.19
N THR A 51 -11.25 -7.11 4.57
CA THR A 51 -12.47 -6.36 4.24
C THR A 51 -12.99 -6.82 2.88
N ASP A 52 -14.14 -7.47 2.87
CA ASP A 52 -14.96 -7.72 1.69
C ASP A 52 -15.81 -6.49 1.41
N ASP A 53 -15.34 -5.60 0.52
CA ASP A 53 -16.05 -4.36 0.20
C ASP A 53 -17.15 -4.59 -0.84
N GLY A 54 -18.14 -5.43 -0.48
CA GLY A 54 -19.32 -5.70 -1.29
C GLY A 54 -19.07 -6.59 -2.52
N CYS A 55 -18.22 -7.62 -2.39
CA CYS A 55 -18.01 -8.59 -3.45
C CYS A 55 -19.29 -9.38 -3.77
N THR A 56 -19.55 -9.58 -5.05
CA THR A 56 -20.65 -10.38 -5.58
C THR A 56 -20.18 -11.62 -6.35
N ASP A 57 -18.86 -11.77 -6.52
CA ASP A 57 -18.22 -12.84 -7.27
C ASP A 57 -17.84 -14.06 -6.42
N GLY A 58 -18.17 -14.06 -5.13
CA GLY A 58 -17.83 -15.12 -4.17
C GLY A 58 -16.36 -15.08 -3.70
N THR A 59 -15.71 -13.90 -3.74
CA THR A 59 -14.32 -13.72 -3.26
C THR A 59 -14.17 -14.09 -1.79
N ALA A 60 -15.04 -13.57 -0.90
CA ALA A 60 -14.94 -13.78 0.54
C ALA A 60 -15.02 -15.25 0.93
N GLU A 61 -15.98 -15.99 0.34
CA GLU A 61 -16.15 -17.42 0.58
C GLU A 61 -14.96 -18.23 0.06
N ALA A 62 -14.43 -17.85 -1.10
CA ALA A 62 -13.28 -18.53 -1.70
C ALA A 62 -12.01 -18.32 -0.85
N VAL A 63 -11.74 -17.10 -0.41
CA VAL A 63 -10.64 -16.78 0.53
C VAL A 63 -10.84 -17.52 1.85
N GLY A 64 -12.08 -17.58 2.35
CA GLY A 64 -12.40 -18.33 3.56
C GLY A 64 -12.02 -19.81 3.47
N ARG A 65 -12.29 -20.46 2.33
CA ARG A 65 -11.91 -21.86 2.07
C ARG A 65 -10.39 -22.01 1.94
N GLU A 66 -9.73 -21.14 1.19
CA GLU A 66 -8.27 -21.17 1.02
C GLU A 66 -7.54 -21.03 2.35
N CYS A 67 -7.92 -20.06 3.17
CA CYS A 67 -7.35 -19.90 4.51
C CYS A 67 -7.58 -21.13 5.40
N HIS A 68 -8.77 -21.77 5.31
CA HIS A 68 -9.03 -23.00 6.07
C HIS A 68 -8.11 -24.15 5.61
N THR A 69 -7.99 -24.37 4.30
CA THR A 69 -7.12 -25.40 3.71
C THR A 69 -5.65 -25.19 4.09
N ARG A 70 -5.22 -23.94 4.14
CA ARG A 70 -3.82 -23.55 4.43
C ARG A 70 -3.55 -23.30 5.93
N ASN A 71 -4.53 -23.55 6.81
CA ASN A 71 -4.46 -23.33 8.25
C ASN A 71 -4.07 -21.88 8.63
N LEU A 72 -4.52 -20.89 7.87
CA LEU A 72 -4.36 -19.46 8.16
C LEU A 72 -5.59 -18.95 8.92
N GLN A 73 -5.39 -18.43 10.12
CA GLN A 73 -6.46 -17.77 10.88
C GLN A 73 -6.97 -16.54 10.10
N ARG A 74 -8.28 -16.27 10.18
CA ARG A 74 -8.89 -15.15 9.48
C ARG A 74 -10.08 -14.54 10.20
N THR A 75 -10.25 -13.24 9.97
CA THR A 75 -11.49 -12.49 10.23
C THR A 75 -11.89 -11.79 8.93
N ILE A 76 -13.09 -12.07 8.42
CA ILE A 76 -13.62 -11.43 7.22
C ILE A 76 -14.76 -10.51 7.67
N VAL A 77 -14.67 -9.22 7.32
CA VAL A 77 -15.68 -8.20 7.61
C VAL A 77 -16.27 -7.65 6.33
N LYS A 78 -17.59 -7.46 6.30
CA LYS A 78 -18.27 -6.87 5.13
C LYS A 78 -18.20 -5.35 5.19
N GLY A 79 -17.79 -4.74 4.05
CA GLY A 79 -17.97 -3.34 3.76
C GLY A 79 -19.34 -3.08 3.11
N ASP A 80 -19.57 -1.84 2.72
CA ASP A 80 -20.82 -1.38 2.07
C ASP A 80 -20.69 -1.27 0.54
N GLY A 81 -19.54 -1.67 -0.02
CA GLY A 81 -19.22 -1.55 -1.44
C GLY A 81 -18.69 -0.18 -1.86
N ASN A 82 -18.50 0.74 -0.90
CA ASN A 82 -18.03 2.12 -1.14
C ASN A 82 -16.87 2.53 -0.25
N LEU A 83 -16.23 1.58 0.41
CA LEU A 83 -15.06 1.85 1.26
C LEU A 83 -13.82 2.12 0.43
N TYR A 84 -13.73 1.56 -0.77
CA TYR A 84 -12.55 1.59 -1.60
C TYR A 84 -11.29 1.12 -0.85
N TRP A 85 -10.10 1.37 -1.41
CA TRP A 85 -8.87 0.84 -0.81
C TRP A 85 -8.60 1.41 0.59
N ALA A 86 -8.57 2.74 0.74
CA ALA A 86 -8.19 3.33 2.02
C ALA A 86 -9.24 3.10 3.12
N GLY A 87 -10.53 3.08 2.77
CA GLY A 87 -11.61 2.75 3.69
C GLY A 87 -11.58 1.30 4.11
N GLY A 88 -11.44 0.38 3.14
CA GLY A 88 -11.34 -1.06 3.40
C GLY A 88 -10.15 -1.43 4.25
N MET A 89 -8.95 -0.91 3.92
CA MET A 89 -7.74 -1.12 4.74
C MET A 89 -7.90 -0.60 6.18
N ARG A 90 -8.53 0.57 6.35
CA ARG A 90 -8.82 1.08 7.72
C ARG A 90 -9.74 0.16 8.48
N LEU A 91 -10.77 -0.39 7.82
CA LEU A 91 -11.71 -1.31 8.47
C LEU A 91 -10.99 -2.59 8.91
N ALA A 92 -10.18 -3.19 8.03
CA ALA A 92 -9.35 -4.34 8.37
C ALA A 92 -8.41 -4.03 9.54
N TRP A 93 -7.78 -2.85 9.54
CA TRP A 93 -6.88 -2.43 10.63
C TRP A 93 -7.61 -2.23 11.95
N MET A 94 -8.78 -1.59 11.92
CA MET A 94 -9.61 -1.42 13.12
C MET A 94 -10.07 -2.77 13.69
N MET A 95 -10.36 -3.77 12.85
CA MET A 95 -10.67 -5.11 13.31
C MET A 95 -9.47 -5.78 13.98
N ALA A 96 -8.27 -5.62 13.41
CA ALA A 96 -7.04 -6.13 14.02
C ALA A 96 -6.74 -5.47 15.38
N LEU A 97 -7.00 -4.17 15.52
CA LEU A 97 -6.82 -3.44 16.80
C LEU A 97 -7.85 -3.84 17.88
N LYS A 98 -9.00 -4.37 17.48
CA LYS A 98 -10.05 -4.86 18.39
C LYS A 98 -9.94 -6.35 18.70
N ASP A 99 -9.02 -7.04 18.04
CA ASP A 99 -8.80 -8.47 18.28
C ASP A 99 -8.28 -8.69 19.69
N GLU A 100 -8.62 -9.82 20.29
CA GLU A 100 -8.15 -10.18 21.65
C GLU A 100 -6.64 -10.41 21.67
N GLN A 101 -6.05 -10.72 20.52
CA GLN A 101 -4.62 -10.94 20.35
C GLN A 101 -3.89 -9.61 20.13
N SER A 102 -2.80 -9.39 20.87
CA SER A 102 -1.89 -8.26 20.59
C SER A 102 -0.95 -8.60 19.44
N TRP A 103 -0.73 -7.66 18.53
CA TRP A 103 0.09 -7.81 17.33
C TRP A 103 1.45 -7.13 17.51
N ASN A 104 2.53 -7.75 17.01
CA ASN A 104 3.85 -7.12 16.93
C ASN A 104 3.95 -6.24 15.68
N TYR A 105 3.35 -6.72 14.59
CA TYR A 105 3.38 -6.03 13.30
C TYR A 105 2.02 -6.07 12.61
N TYR A 106 1.82 -5.10 11.74
CA TYR A 106 0.72 -5.04 10.79
C TYR A 106 1.29 -5.07 9.38
N LEU A 107 0.84 -6.00 8.54
CA LEU A 107 1.20 -6.09 7.13
C LEU A 107 0.01 -5.66 6.28
N LEU A 108 0.08 -4.44 5.71
CA LEU A 108 -0.87 -4.04 4.66
C LEU A 108 -0.42 -4.74 3.38
N LEU A 109 -1.32 -5.50 2.79
CA LEU A 109 -1.07 -6.29 1.59
C LEU A 109 -2.22 -6.09 0.60
N ASN A 110 -1.89 -5.60 -0.61
CA ASN A 110 -2.89 -5.47 -1.66
C ASN A 110 -3.29 -6.86 -2.19
N ASP A 111 -4.57 -7.01 -2.49
CA ASP A 111 -5.19 -8.27 -2.94
C ASP A 111 -4.75 -8.76 -4.33
N ASP A 112 -3.87 -8.00 -5.02
CA ASP A 112 -3.29 -8.32 -6.32
C ASP A 112 -1.76 -8.41 -6.30
N THR A 113 -1.16 -8.41 -5.12
CA THR A 113 0.29 -8.49 -4.93
C THR A 113 0.69 -9.93 -4.59
N LEU A 114 1.59 -10.51 -5.36
CA LEU A 114 2.10 -11.86 -5.16
C LEU A 114 3.43 -11.79 -4.42
N LEU A 115 3.48 -12.36 -3.21
CA LEU A 115 4.69 -12.36 -2.40
C LEU A 115 5.74 -13.36 -2.94
N GLN A 116 7.01 -12.98 -2.85
CA GLN A 116 8.12 -13.92 -3.03
C GLN A 116 8.19 -14.88 -1.82
N PRO A 117 8.67 -16.12 -2.02
CA PRO A 117 8.76 -17.09 -0.92
C PRO A 117 9.55 -16.58 0.30
N ASP A 118 10.58 -15.76 0.09
CA ASP A 118 11.43 -15.23 1.16
C ASP A 118 10.99 -13.82 1.64
N ALA A 119 9.77 -13.39 1.32
CA ALA A 119 9.26 -12.05 1.62
C ALA A 119 9.38 -11.69 3.11
N PHE A 120 8.97 -12.58 4.03
CA PHE A 120 9.06 -12.31 5.46
C PHE A 120 10.50 -12.17 5.94
N SER A 121 11.42 -12.99 5.44
CA SER A 121 12.85 -12.86 5.73
C SER A 121 13.39 -11.50 5.29
N MET A 122 12.98 -11.02 4.11
CA MET A 122 13.38 -9.69 3.61
C MET A 122 12.80 -8.55 4.48
N LEU A 123 11.54 -8.66 4.92
CA LEU A 123 10.90 -7.68 5.79
C LEU A 123 11.60 -7.61 7.15
N PHE A 124 11.90 -8.75 7.79
CA PHE A 124 12.61 -8.76 9.07
C PHE A 124 14.06 -8.33 8.95
N ASN A 125 14.76 -8.65 7.86
CA ASN A 125 16.09 -8.14 7.61
C ASN A 125 16.11 -6.61 7.47
N ALA A 126 15.08 -6.03 6.87
CA ALA A 126 14.92 -4.58 6.79
C ALA A 126 14.59 -3.96 8.16
N GLN A 127 13.82 -4.64 9.03
CA GLN A 127 13.61 -4.20 10.42
C GLN A 127 14.92 -4.24 11.22
N ARG A 128 15.71 -5.32 11.09
CA ARG A 128 17.02 -5.41 11.74
C ARG A 128 17.93 -4.26 11.28
N TYR A 129 17.96 -3.98 9.98
CA TYR A 129 18.68 -2.82 9.44
C TYR A 129 18.21 -1.50 10.08
N CYS A 130 16.91 -1.31 10.30
CA CYS A 130 16.39 -0.12 10.99
C CYS A 130 16.91 -0.04 12.43
N LEU A 131 16.86 -1.13 13.19
CA LEU A 131 17.37 -1.20 14.55
C LEU A 131 18.88 -0.90 14.61
N ASP A 132 19.67 -1.53 13.74
CA ASP A 132 21.11 -1.39 13.72
C ASP A 132 21.55 0.03 13.28
N THR A 133 20.80 0.65 12.36
CA THR A 133 21.19 1.93 11.75
C THR A 133 20.60 3.13 12.47
N TYR A 134 19.35 3.02 12.95
CA TYR A 134 18.60 4.15 13.51
C TYR A 134 18.22 3.95 14.99
N GLY A 135 18.51 2.79 15.57
CA GLY A 135 18.21 2.46 16.96
C GLY A 135 16.74 2.19 17.25
N CYS A 136 15.89 2.10 16.25
CA CYS A 136 14.45 1.82 16.38
C CYS A 136 13.90 1.07 15.17
N GLU A 137 12.78 0.38 15.36
CA GLU A 137 12.02 -0.22 14.25
C GLU A 137 11.44 0.86 13.33
N GLY A 138 11.25 0.51 12.07
CA GLY A 138 10.72 1.41 11.05
C GLY A 138 9.59 0.81 10.22
N ILE A 139 8.97 1.62 9.39
CA ILE A 139 8.05 1.13 8.35
C ILE A 139 8.89 0.54 7.22
N VAL A 140 8.59 -0.69 6.82
CA VAL A 140 9.25 -1.35 5.68
C VAL A 140 8.27 -1.51 4.53
N SER A 141 8.63 -1.02 3.34
CA SER A 141 7.89 -1.29 2.10
C SER A 141 8.62 -2.33 1.26
N GLY A 142 7.94 -3.39 0.90
CA GLY A 142 8.45 -4.40 -0.04
C GLY A 142 8.51 -3.84 -1.45
N ILE A 143 9.69 -3.89 -2.09
CA ILE A 143 9.81 -3.57 -3.52
C ILE A 143 9.10 -4.63 -4.34
N THR A 144 8.28 -4.21 -5.31
CA THR A 144 7.63 -5.11 -6.27
C THR A 144 8.11 -4.83 -7.69
N SER A 145 8.12 -5.88 -8.51
CA SER A 145 8.30 -5.79 -9.96
C SER A 145 7.01 -6.15 -10.70
N ALA A 146 6.99 -5.91 -12.00
CA ALA A 146 5.90 -6.39 -12.86
C ALA A 146 5.87 -7.92 -12.90
N ILE A 147 4.68 -8.49 -13.04
CA ILE A 147 4.50 -9.95 -13.19
C ILE A 147 5.16 -10.39 -14.49
N GLY A 148 6.09 -11.33 -14.39
CA GLY A 148 6.86 -11.84 -15.55
C GLY A 148 8.03 -10.98 -16.00
N ASP A 149 8.24 -9.80 -15.39
CA ASP A 149 9.38 -8.92 -15.69
C ASP A 149 10.01 -8.36 -14.41
N SER A 150 11.07 -8.99 -13.95
CA SER A 150 11.83 -8.56 -12.75
C SER A 150 12.70 -7.32 -12.98
N SER A 151 12.82 -6.82 -14.20
CA SER A 151 13.59 -5.60 -14.50
C SER A 151 12.76 -4.32 -14.32
N THR A 152 11.44 -4.41 -14.43
CA THR A 152 10.51 -3.29 -14.28
C THR A 152 9.97 -3.21 -12.86
N MET A 153 10.45 -2.23 -12.07
CA MET A 153 9.93 -1.97 -10.72
C MET A 153 8.58 -1.24 -10.80
N THR A 154 7.63 -1.70 -9.99
CA THR A 154 6.26 -1.14 -9.99
C THR A 154 5.95 -0.33 -8.74
N TYR A 155 6.20 -0.89 -7.54
CA TYR A 155 5.93 -0.22 -6.27
C TYR A 155 7.08 -0.47 -5.28
N GLY A 156 7.02 0.20 -4.15
CA GLY A 156 8.02 0.16 -3.07
C GLY A 156 8.13 1.53 -2.42
N GLY A 157 9.32 2.12 -2.37
CA GLY A 157 9.55 3.45 -1.83
C GLY A 157 10.03 4.44 -2.88
N GLU A 158 9.69 5.70 -2.66
CA GLU A 158 10.13 6.80 -3.50
C GLU A 158 10.93 7.81 -2.69
N VAL A 159 11.90 8.46 -3.36
CA VAL A 159 12.67 9.58 -2.81
C VAL A 159 12.43 10.84 -3.62
N PHE A 160 12.38 11.98 -2.95
CA PHE A 160 12.34 13.27 -3.64
C PHE A 160 13.68 13.57 -4.30
N VAL A 161 13.69 13.60 -5.63
CA VAL A 161 14.80 14.15 -6.41
C VAL A 161 14.82 15.67 -6.28
N ASN A 162 13.63 16.28 -6.20
CA ASN A 162 13.47 17.70 -5.94
C ASN A 162 12.19 17.94 -5.13
N LYS A 163 12.36 18.35 -3.88
CA LYS A 163 11.25 18.62 -2.96
C LYS A 163 10.41 19.82 -3.39
N PHE A 164 10.99 20.78 -4.08
CA PHE A 164 10.26 21.97 -4.54
C PHE A 164 9.29 21.64 -5.69
N THR A 165 9.71 20.81 -6.66
CA THR A 165 8.85 20.39 -7.77
C THR A 165 8.06 19.11 -7.47
N CYS A 166 8.29 18.45 -6.34
CA CYS A 166 7.80 17.09 -6.02
C CYS A 166 8.24 16.02 -7.04
N ARG A 167 9.33 16.25 -7.78
CA ARG A 167 9.89 15.22 -8.63
C ARG A 167 10.42 14.09 -7.76
N ARG A 168 9.96 12.88 -8.03
CA ARG A 168 10.28 11.67 -7.28
C ARG A 168 10.95 10.64 -8.17
N ARG A 169 11.61 9.71 -7.54
CA ARG A 169 12.20 8.53 -8.18
C ARG A 169 11.85 7.31 -7.33
N LEU A 170 11.29 6.30 -7.97
CA LEU A 170 11.11 4.99 -7.37
C LEU A 170 12.48 4.35 -7.10
N LEU A 171 12.63 3.75 -5.92
CA LEU A 171 13.84 3.05 -5.54
C LEU A 171 13.90 1.66 -6.17
N THR A 172 15.07 1.31 -6.69
CA THR A 172 15.38 -0.03 -7.19
C THR A 172 16.19 -0.80 -6.15
N PRO A 173 16.12 -2.14 -6.12
CA PRO A 173 16.92 -2.93 -5.18
C PRO A 173 18.41 -2.77 -5.43
N ILE A 174 19.20 -2.65 -4.35
CA ILE A 174 20.66 -2.51 -4.40
C ILE A 174 21.38 -3.48 -3.45
N GLY A 175 20.72 -4.55 -3.03
CA GLY A 175 21.27 -5.55 -2.11
C GLY A 175 21.30 -5.13 -0.63
N LYS A 176 20.80 -3.93 -0.29
CA LYS A 176 20.60 -3.45 1.09
C LYS A 176 19.36 -2.59 1.18
N PRO A 177 18.70 -2.50 2.38
CA PRO A 177 17.59 -1.59 2.59
C PRO A 177 17.98 -0.13 2.33
N GLN A 178 17.02 0.65 1.81
CA GLN A 178 17.24 2.06 1.48
C GLN A 178 16.17 2.93 2.13
N LEU A 179 16.58 4.06 2.68
CA LEU A 179 15.66 5.05 3.23
C LEU A 179 14.83 5.66 2.09
N CYS A 180 13.52 5.83 2.31
CA CYS A 180 12.64 6.50 1.36
C CYS A 180 11.84 7.61 2.04
N ASP A 181 11.32 8.54 1.24
CA ASP A 181 10.48 9.64 1.72
C ASP A 181 9.01 9.21 1.75
N TRP A 182 8.58 8.39 0.80
CA TRP A 182 7.25 7.84 0.63
C TRP A 182 7.32 6.33 0.37
N ALA A 183 6.32 5.60 0.86
CA ALA A 183 6.21 4.16 0.72
C ALA A 183 4.81 3.75 0.27
N HIS A 184 4.73 2.86 -0.72
CA HIS A 184 3.48 2.25 -1.19
C HIS A 184 3.09 1.07 -0.32
N ALA A 185 1.80 0.86 -0.14
CA ALA A 185 1.27 -0.21 0.70
C ALA A 185 0.84 -1.47 -0.07
N ASN A 186 1.45 -1.72 -1.23
CA ASN A 186 1.31 -3.04 -1.86
C ASN A 186 1.83 -4.14 -0.92
N ILE A 187 2.98 -3.88 -0.26
CA ILE A 187 3.55 -4.64 0.85
C ILE A 187 4.07 -3.62 1.85
N LEU A 188 3.32 -3.30 2.90
CA LEU A 188 3.76 -2.32 3.91
C LEU A 188 3.74 -2.95 5.30
N PHE A 189 4.91 -3.14 5.87
CA PHE A 189 5.13 -3.79 7.15
C PHE A 189 5.37 -2.74 8.23
N VAL A 190 4.44 -2.65 9.19
CA VAL A 190 4.35 -1.58 10.18
C VAL A 190 4.48 -2.15 11.58
N PRO A 191 5.49 -1.78 12.38
CA PRO A 191 5.60 -2.17 13.77
C PRO A 191 4.47 -1.62 14.64
N HIS A 192 4.07 -2.35 15.67
CA HIS A 192 3.04 -1.91 16.62
C HIS A 192 3.35 -0.55 17.24
N GLN A 193 4.60 -0.29 17.61
CA GLN A 193 5.04 0.99 18.19
C GLN A 193 4.79 2.19 17.27
N VAL A 194 4.88 1.99 15.95
CA VAL A 194 4.54 3.04 14.98
C VAL A 194 3.05 3.36 15.04
N VAL A 195 2.21 2.33 15.19
CA VAL A 195 0.75 2.49 15.30
C VAL A 195 0.38 3.19 16.61
N GLU A 196 1.04 2.87 17.71
CA GLU A 196 0.88 3.59 18.99
C GLU A 196 1.24 5.08 18.84
N THR A 197 2.29 5.39 18.08
CA THR A 197 2.80 6.76 17.90
C THR A 197 1.92 7.61 16.99
N GLN A 198 1.40 7.05 15.87
CA GLN A 198 0.71 7.85 14.84
C GLN A 198 -0.69 7.36 14.45
N GLY A 199 -1.16 6.26 15.06
CA GLY A 199 -2.43 5.64 14.71
C GLY A 199 -2.36 4.88 13.39
N ILE A 200 -3.53 4.68 12.78
CA ILE A 200 -3.70 4.00 11.48
C ILE A 200 -3.88 5.02 10.34
N LEU A 201 -4.17 4.55 9.12
CA LEU A 201 -4.42 5.41 7.95
C LEU A 201 -5.45 6.49 8.27
N TYR A 202 -5.17 7.73 7.86
CA TYR A 202 -6.05 8.88 8.14
C TYR A 202 -7.43 8.72 7.50
N LYS A 203 -8.48 8.98 8.28
CA LYS A 203 -9.90 8.75 7.91
C LYS A 203 -10.41 9.55 6.71
N GLY A 204 -9.72 10.60 6.31
CA GLY A 204 -10.14 11.48 5.22
C GLY A 204 -9.88 10.93 3.82
N TYR A 205 -9.07 9.87 3.67
CA TYR A 205 -8.80 9.23 2.40
C TYR A 205 -9.86 8.19 2.07
N VAL A 206 -10.25 8.15 0.80
CA VAL A 206 -11.23 7.19 0.29
C VAL A 206 -10.53 6.06 -0.48
N HIS A 207 -9.69 6.40 -1.47
CA HIS A 207 -9.05 5.39 -2.31
C HIS A 207 -7.53 5.45 -2.26
N GLY A 208 -6.90 6.51 -2.73
CA GLY A 208 -5.45 6.60 -2.89
C GLY A 208 -4.75 7.49 -1.87
N GLN A 209 -3.42 7.54 -1.95
CA GLN A 209 -2.53 8.48 -1.23
C GLN A 209 -2.47 8.31 0.30
N ALA A 210 -3.27 7.42 0.90
CA ALA A 210 -3.29 7.24 2.35
C ALA A 210 -1.98 6.63 2.88
N ASP A 211 -1.39 5.73 2.13
CA ASP A 211 -0.10 5.09 2.38
C ASP A 211 1.07 6.08 2.27
N LEU A 212 1.03 6.95 1.26
CA LEU A 212 2.03 8.00 1.08
C LEU A 212 1.98 9.04 2.21
N ASP A 213 0.77 9.47 2.61
CA ASP A 213 0.58 10.34 3.77
C ASP A 213 1.09 9.66 5.06
N TYR A 214 0.75 8.39 5.26
CA TYR A 214 1.11 7.63 6.44
C TYR A 214 2.62 7.49 6.60
N SER A 215 3.31 7.06 5.55
CA SER A 215 4.76 6.90 5.54
C SER A 215 5.50 8.24 5.64
N TYR A 216 5.02 9.28 4.95
CA TYR A 216 5.61 10.62 5.04
C TYR A 216 5.49 11.22 6.45
N LYS A 217 4.34 11.03 7.11
CA LYS A 217 4.13 11.48 8.50
C LYS A 217 5.03 10.73 9.48
N ALA A 218 5.28 9.45 9.28
CA ALA A 218 6.26 8.69 10.05
C ALA A 218 7.66 9.30 9.91
N ARG A 219 8.09 9.59 8.68
CA ARG A 219 9.37 10.27 8.41
C ARG A 219 9.48 11.62 9.10
N GLN A 220 8.43 12.41 9.09
CA GLN A 220 8.40 13.72 9.80
C GLN A 220 8.56 13.58 11.32
N ARG A 221 8.19 12.43 11.89
CA ARG A 221 8.34 12.09 13.32
C ARG A 221 9.69 11.43 13.65
N GLY A 222 10.59 11.30 12.69
CA GLY A 222 11.88 10.64 12.87
C GLY A 222 11.82 9.11 12.80
N ILE A 223 10.66 8.53 12.49
CA ILE A 223 10.52 7.09 12.28
C ILE A 223 11.14 6.73 10.92
N PRO A 224 12.08 5.77 10.85
CA PRO A 224 12.64 5.34 9.58
C PRO A 224 11.57 4.69 8.71
N VAL A 225 11.59 5.02 7.40
CA VAL A 225 10.79 4.34 6.38
C VAL A 225 11.76 3.84 5.34
N VAL A 226 11.81 2.54 5.14
CA VAL A 226 12.80 1.91 4.25
C VAL A 226 12.13 0.96 3.26
N VAL A 227 12.83 0.68 2.16
CA VAL A 227 12.46 -0.41 1.24
C VAL A 227 13.31 -1.64 1.49
N THR A 228 12.80 -2.81 1.09
CA THR A 228 13.53 -4.08 1.15
C THR A 228 14.79 -4.05 0.28
N ALA A 229 15.78 -4.87 0.63
CA ALA A 229 17.06 -4.97 -0.09
C ALA A 229 16.92 -5.57 -1.51
N GLN A 230 15.88 -6.37 -1.71
CA GLN A 230 15.57 -7.12 -2.93
C GLN A 230 14.07 -7.02 -3.24
N ILE A 231 13.66 -7.55 -4.41
CA ILE A 231 12.26 -7.64 -4.82
C ILE A 231 11.54 -8.60 -3.86
N CYS A 232 10.53 -8.07 -3.17
CA CYS A 232 9.74 -8.78 -2.15
C CYS A 232 8.47 -9.43 -2.71
N GLY A 233 8.02 -8.99 -3.87
CA GLY A 233 6.82 -9.48 -4.52
C GLY A 233 6.69 -8.99 -5.96
N THR A 234 5.60 -9.40 -6.61
CA THR A 234 5.22 -8.90 -7.95
C THR A 234 3.82 -8.31 -7.92
N CYS A 235 3.64 -7.21 -8.63
CA CYS A 235 2.35 -6.55 -8.83
C CYS A 235 2.43 -5.72 -10.11
N ASN A 236 1.43 -5.79 -10.99
CA ASN A 236 1.42 -4.96 -12.19
C ASN A 236 1.07 -3.51 -11.85
N PHE A 237 1.61 -2.58 -12.64
CA PHE A 237 1.27 -1.18 -12.54
C PHE A 237 0.07 -0.91 -13.46
N ASP A 238 -1.15 -0.98 -12.88
CA ASP A 238 -2.41 -0.89 -13.63
C ASP A 238 -2.97 0.57 -13.68
N HIS A 239 -2.14 1.58 -13.36
CA HIS A 239 -2.58 2.98 -13.41
C HIS A 239 -2.33 3.59 -14.79
N PRO A 240 -3.36 4.21 -15.41
CA PRO A 240 -3.18 4.88 -16.68
C PRO A 240 -2.24 6.09 -16.54
N ASP A 241 -1.45 6.32 -17.59
CA ASP A 241 -0.58 7.49 -17.69
C ASP A 241 -1.37 8.81 -17.63
N VAL A 242 -0.78 9.83 -17.02
CA VAL A 242 -1.37 11.18 -16.89
C VAL A 242 -1.74 11.76 -18.24
N ALA A 243 -0.93 11.51 -19.27
CA ALA A 243 -1.21 11.98 -20.63
C ALA A 243 -2.45 11.28 -21.21
N ALA A 244 -2.61 9.97 -20.96
CA ALA A 244 -3.78 9.20 -21.40
C ALA A 244 -5.07 9.70 -20.73
N ILE A 245 -5.04 9.92 -19.41
CA ILE A 245 -6.17 10.51 -18.66
C ILE A 245 -6.49 11.90 -19.21
N SER A 246 -5.48 12.75 -19.42
CA SER A 246 -5.69 14.12 -19.93
C SER A 246 -6.29 14.12 -21.32
N LYS A 247 -5.88 13.20 -22.21
CA LYS A 247 -6.45 13.00 -23.53
C LYS A 247 -7.92 12.56 -23.45
N LEU A 248 -8.23 11.63 -22.56
CA LEU A 248 -9.61 11.18 -22.30
C LEU A 248 -10.49 12.36 -21.87
N LEU A 249 -10.03 13.19 -20.94
CA LEU A 249 -10.78 14.35 -20.45
C LEU A 249 -10.98 15.43 -21.55
N CYS A 250 -10.08 15.53 -22.53
CA CYS A 250 -10.27 16.42 -23.67
C CYS A 250 -11.46 16.03 -24.56
N ALA A 251 -11.78 14.73 -24.63
CA ALA A 251 -12.90 14.20 -25.41
C ALA A 251 -14.27 14.35 -24.71
N MET A 252 -14.27 14.63 -23.41
CA MET A 252 -15.49 14.72 -22.59
C MET A 252 -16.08 16.13 -22.59
N THR A 253 -17.41 16.24 -22.49
CA THR A 253 -18.09 17.48 -22.12
C THR A 253 -17.73 17.90 -20.69
N PHE A 254 -18.01 19.15 -20.32
CA PHE A 254 -17.75 19.62 -18.95
C PHE A 254 -18.51 18.79 -17.88
N SER A 255 -19.75 18.41 -18.17
CA SER A 255 -20.55 17.59 -17.24
C SER A 255 -19.96 16.21 -17.05
N GLU A 256 -19.56 15.54 -18.13
CA GLU A 256 -18.90 14.23 -18.08
C GLU A 256 -17.60 14.28 -17.31
N ARG A 257 -16.72 15.28 -17.60
CA ARG A 257 -15.46 15.47 -16.84
C ARG A 257 -15.72 15.64 -15.35
N ARG A 258 -16.70 16.49 -15.00
CA ARG A 258 -17.04 16.75 -13.61
C ARG A 258 -17.50 15.46 -12.91
N ASN A 259 -18.32 14.65 -13.58
CA ASN A 259 -18.79 13.38 -13.01
C ASN A 259 -17.65 12.36 -12.92
N TYR A 260 -16.82 12.24 -13.96
CA TYR A 260 -15.64 11.37 -13.95
C TYR A 260 -14.69 11.69 -12.80
N LEU A 261 -14.33 12.96 -12.60
CA LEU A 261 -13.42 13.42 -11.55
C LEU A 261 -14.04 13.44 -10.14
N LYS A 262 -15.35 13.20 -10.00
CA LYS A 262 -15.99 12.99 -8.69
C LYS A 262 -15.90 11.53 -8.21
N HIS A 263 -15.72 10.59 -9.15
CA HIS A 263 -15.64 9.18 -8.79
C HIS A 263 -14.37 8.92 -7.98
N PRO A 264 -14.41 8.21 -6.84
CA PRO A 264 -13.25 8.04 -5.95
C PRO A 264 -11.99 7.49 -6.64
N LEU A 265 -12.12 6.59 -7.62
CA LEU A 265 -10.99 6.04 -8.38
C LEU A 265 -10.27 7.08 -9.25
N HIS A 266 -10.93 8.19 -9.60
CA HIS A 266 -10.42 9.23 -10.50
C HIS A 266 -10.35 10.59 -9.83
N SER A 267 -10.80 10.68 -8.58
CA SER A 267 -10.93 11.93 -7.85
C SER A 267 -9.57 12.52 -7.47
N ASP A 268 -9.46 13.82 -7.69
CA ASP A 268 -8.33 14.61 -7.21
C ASP A 268 -8.37 14.85 -5.68
N ALA A 269 -9.47 14.46 -5.00
CA ALA A 269 -9.70 14.80 -3.60
C ALA A 269 -8.62 14.23 -2.68
N ASP A 270 -8.27 12.94 -2.84
CA ASP A 270 -7.24 12.29 -2.03
C ASP A 270 -5.85 12.91 -2.27
N TYR A 271 -5.53 13.23 -3.53
CA TYR A 271 -4.27 13.90 -3.87
C TYR A 271 -4.19 15.34 -3.29
N LEU A 272 -5.27 16.10 -3.37
CA LEU A 272 -5.37 17.43 -2.76
C LEU A 272 -5.27 17.36 -1.24
N LEU A 273 -5.93 16.38 -0.61
CA LEU A 273 -5.85 16.14 0.82
C LEU A 273 -4.41 15.81 1.23
N MET A 274 -3.75 14.89 0.53
CA MET A 274 -2.34 14.52 0.78
C MET A 274 -1.43 15.75 0.63
N THR A 275 -1.58 16.53 -0.44
CA THR A 275 -0.79 17.74 -0.65
C THR A 275 -1.00 18.74 0.49
N ARG A 276 -2.25 18.96 0.93
CA ARG A 276 -2.56 19.84 2.06
C ARG A 276 -1.94 19.36 3.36
N ARG A 277 -1.92 18.06 3.61
CA ARG A 277 -1.43 17.47 4.86
C ARG A 277 0.09 17.34 4.91
N CYS A 278 0.71 16.97 3.79
CA CYS A 278 2.14 16.68 3.72
C CYS A 278 2.98 17.86 3.23
N MET A 279 2.43 18.69 2.34
CA MET A 279 3.14 19.80 1.67
C MET A 279 2.21 21.03 1.52
N PRO A 280 1.74 21.62 2.63
CA PRO A 280 0.71 22.67 2.61
C PRO A 280 1.09 23.89 1.75
N GLN A 281 2.37 24.21 1.66
CA GLN A 281 2.87 25.32 0.81
C GLN A 281 2.63 25.10 -0.68
N LYS A 282 2.41 23.85 -1.14
CA LYS A 282 2.12 23.51 -2.53
C LYS A 282 0.63 23.42 -2.84
N TYR A 283 -0.18 23.34 -1.80
CA TYR A 283 -1.62 23.11 -1.98
C TYR A 283 -2.30 24.15 -2.90
N PRO A 284 -2.05 25.48 -2.79
CA PRO A 284 -2.72 26.45 -3.66
C PRO A 284 -2.40 26.20 -5.14
N LEU A 285 -1.13 25.95 -5.46
CA LEU A 285 -0.71 25.68 -6.84
C LEU A 285 -1.26 24.35 -7.35
N THR A 286 -1.22 23.29 -6.54
CA THR A 286 -1.80 21.99 -6.89
C THR A 286 -3.29 22.11 -7.14
N TRP A 287 -4.01 22.83 -6.28
CA TRP A 287 -5.43 23.09 -6.45
C TRP A 287 -5.73 23.83 -7.76
N LEU A 288 -4.95 24.86 -8.10
CA LEU A 288 -5.09 25.60 -9.35
C LEU A 288 -4.90 24.68 -10.56
N PHE A 289 -3.84 23.85 -10.58
CA PHE A 289 -3.59 22.90 -11.67
C PHE A 289 -4.73 21.89 -11.83
N ARG A 290 -5.34 21.42 -10.73
CA ARG A 290 -6.51 20.53 -10.79
C ARG A 290 -7.75 21.27 -11.35
N LYS A 291 -7.92 22.55 -11.07
CA LYS A 291 -8.96 23.37 -11.71
C LYS A 291 -8.70 23.54 -13.22
N ILE A 292 -7.45 23.79 -13.60
CA ILE A 292 -7.07 23.84 -15.04
C ILE A 292 -7.38 22.50 -15.72
N HIS A 293 -7.10 21.37 -15.08
CA HIS A 293 -7.42 20.04 -15.61
C HIS A 293 -8.93 19.84 -15.85
N LEU A 294 -9.77 20.35 -14.97
CA LEU A 294 -11.23 20.30 -15.13
C LEU A 294 -11.77 21.27 -16.17
N TYR A 295 -11.35 22.55 -16.10
CA TYR A 295 -11.95 23.63 -16.90
C TYR A 295 -11.28 23.83 -18.26
N LEU A 296 -9.98 23.60 -18.37
CA LEU A 296 -9.13 23.81 -19.54
C LEU A 296 -8.33 22.54 -19.90
N PRO A 297 -9.01 21.39 -20.18
CA PRO A 297 -8.31 20.11 -20.35
C PRO A 297 -7.32 20.10 -21.51
N HIS A 298 -7.63 20.78 -22.63
CA HIS A 298 -6.71 20.89 -23.78
C HIS A 298 -5.42 21.64 -23.43
N PHE A 299 -5.50 22.69 -22.62
CA PHE A 299 -4.34 23.42 -22.13
C PHE A 299 -3.51 22.56 -21.17
N TYR A 300 -4.18 21.85 -20.26
CA TYR A 300 -3.52 20.91 -19.34
C TYR A 300 -2.81 19.80 -20.11
N TYR A 301 -3.46 19.18 -21.10
CA TYR A 301 -2.87 18.17 -21.97
C TYR A 301 -1.64 18.70 -22.72
N TRP A 302 -1.73 19.91 -23.27
CA TRP A 302 -0.61 20.55 -23.97
C TRP A 302 0.61 20.75 -23.06
N LEU A 303 0.41 21.14 -21.79
CA LEU A 303 1.48 21.28 -20.79
C LEU A 303 2.18 19.94 -20.46
N HIS A 304 1.47 18.81 -20.54
CA HIS A 304 1.96 17.49 -20.13
C HIS A 304 2.35 16.59 -21.31
N LYS A 305 1.94 16.91 -22.54
CA LYS A 305 2.25 16.13 -23.76
C LYS A 305 3.76 16.02 -24.05
N LYS A 306 4.58 16.92 -23.52
CA LYS A 306 6.04 16.99 -23.77
C LYS A 306 6.88 16.41 -22.63
N ARG A 307 6.26 15.80 -21.65
CA ARG A 307 6.95 15.13 -20.53
C ARG A 307 6.83 13.63 -20.62
#